data_0d520c7c30df601eb354b6fa11297d8e
#
_entry.id   0d520c7c30df601eb354b6fa11297d8e
#
_cell.length_a   1.000
_cell.length_b   1.000
_cell.length_c   1.000
_cell.angle_alpha   90.00
_cell.angle_beta   90.00
_cell.angle_gamma   90.00
#
_symmetry.space_group_name_H-M   'P 1'
#
loop_
_entity.id
_entity.type
_entity.pdbx_description
1 polymer ?
#
loop_
_entity_poly.entity_id
_entity_poly.type
_entity_poly.pdbx_seq_one_letter_code
_entity_poly.pdbx_strand_id
1 'polypeptide(L)'
;MRLDRLTTKFQQALSDAQSLAVGADNPFIEPTHTLQALLGQEDGGTAALLSSAGVNVARLKDGLKKAIERLPKVSGTGGEVQISRDLNNVLNLTDKEAQKRGDQYIASEIDAAGGAPPDLLLDRVLADAPFELELHHFEGFFADREV
;
A
#
# COMPACT_ATOMS: atom_id res chain seq x y z
N MET A 1 -14.26 3.58 -8.47
CA MET A 1 -13.21 2.60 -8.87
C MET A 1 -13.84 1.24 -9.12
N ARG A 2 -13.36 0.51 -10.08
CA ARG A 2 -13.88 -0.82 -10.41
C ARG A 2 -13.11 -1.89 -9.65
N LEU A 3 -13.72 -2.42 -8.62
CA LEU A 3 -13.12 -3.48 -7.79
C LEU A 3 -12.91 -4.79 -8.55
N ASP A 4 -13.67 -5.01 -9.63
CA ASP A 4 -13.54 -6.16 -10.53
C ASP A 4 -12.19 -6.23 -11.28
N ARG A 5 -11.45 -5.12 -11.33
CA ARG A 5 -10.11 -5.06 -11.91
C ARG A 5 -8.98 -5.38 -10.94
N LEU A 6 -9.29 -5.53 -9.66
CA LEU A 6 -8.30 -5.92 -8.65
C LEU A 6 -8.09 -7.42 -8.65
N THR A 7 -6.85 -7.85 -8.48
CA THR A 7 -6.56 -9.27 -8.23
C THR A 7 -7.18 -9.72 -6.91
N THR A 8 -7.45 -11.01 -6.78
CA THR A 8 -8.00 -11.59 -5.55
C THR A 8 -7.14 -11.27 -4.32
N LYS A 9 -5.82 -11.30 -4.46
CA LYS A 9 -4.88 -10.95 -3.39
C LYS A 9 -5.01 -9.47 -2.98
N PHE A 10 -5.17 -8.57 -3.93
CA PHE A 10 -5.34 -7.15 -3.63
C PHE A 10 -6.71 -6.85 -3.00
N GLN A 11 -7.77 -7.53 -3.46
CA GLN A 11 -9.08 -7.45 -2.81
C GLN A 11 -9.02 -7.94 -1.36
N GLN A 12 -8.30 -9.03 -1.10
CA GLN A 12 -8.06 -9.52 0.25
C GLN A 12 -7.30 -8.50 1.11
N ALA A 13 -6.26 -7.88 0.56
CA ALA A 13 -5.52 -6.85 1.26
C ALA A 13 -6.38 -5.64 1.63
N LEU A 14 -7.33 -5.23 0.78
CA LEU A 14 -8.28 -4.16 1.11
C LEU A 14 -9.25 -4.58 2.22
N SER A 15 -9.71 -5.83 2.22
CA SER A 15 -10.55 -6.38 3.29
C SER A 15 -9.79 -6.43 4.63
N ASP A 16 -8.53 -6.83 4.60
CA ASP A 16 -7.66 -6.84 5.77
C ASP A 16 -7.38 -5.41 6.26
N ALA A 17 -7.16 -4.47 5.34
CA ALA A 17 -7.00 -3.05 5.66
C ALA A 17 -8.25 -2.46 6.34
N GLN A 18 -9.44 -2.86 5.90
CA GLN A 18 -10.69 -2.49 6.57
C GLN A 18 -10.73 -3.03 8.01
N SER A 19 -10.36 -4.28 8.19
CA SER A 19 -10.31 -4.91 9.52
C SER A 19 -9.30 -4.21 10.44
N LEU A 20 -8.16 -3.79 9.90
CA LEU A 20 -7.16 -3.01 10.64
C LEU A 20 -7.71 -1.63 11.06
N ALA A 21 -8.41 -0.93 10.16
CA ALA A 21 -9.01 0.36 10.47
C ALA A 21 -10.10 0.25 11.55
N VAL A 22 -10.96 -0.75 11.44
CA VAL A 22 -11.99 -1.06 12.47
C VAL A 22 -11.33 -1.35 13.81
N GLY A 23 -10.31 -2.22 13.82
CA GLY A 23 -9.62 -2.62 15.06
C GLY A 23 -8.84 -1.48 15.73
N ALA A 24 -8.50 -0.44 14.98
CA ALA A 24 -7.83 0.75 15.47
C ALA A 24 -8.79 1.93 15.77
N ASP A 25 -10.11 1.71 15.65
CA ASP A 25 -11.15 2.76 15.79
C ASP A 25 -10.95 3.93 14.81
N ASN A 26 -10.36 3.68 13.66
CA ASN A 26 -10.18 4.71 12.64
C ASN A 26 -11.43 4.82 11.75
N PRO A 27 -11.92 6.04 11.46
CA PRO A 27 -13.12 6.23 10.65
C PRO A 27 -12.89 5.97 9.15
N PHE A 28 -11.65 5.95 8.73
CA PHE A 28 -11.27 5.78 7.33
C PHE A 28 -10.20 4.70 7.14
N ILE A 29 -10.30 4.00 6.02
CA ILE A 29 -9.23 3.12 5.52
C ILE A 29 -8.22 4.01 4.81
N GLU A 30 -7.06 4.18 5.41
CA GLU A 30 -5.97 4.98 4.87
C GLU A 30 -4.99 4.12 4.05
N PRO A 31 -4.14 4.72 3.19
CA PRO A 31 -3.09 4.00 2.49
C PRO A 31 -2.17 3.20 3.42
N THR A 32 -1.93 3.68 4.63
CA THR A 32 -1.13 3.00 5.66
C THR A 32 -1.73 1.66 6.08
N HIS A 33 -3.06 1.57 6.20
CA HIS A 33 -3.75 0.30 6.48
C HIS A 33 -3.55 -0.69 5.35
N THR A 34 -3.69 -0.22 4.10
CA THR A 34 -3.54 -1.05 2.91
C THR A 34 -2.11 -1.59 2.78
N LEU A 35 -1.09 -0.76 2.99
CA LEU A 35 0.29 -1.21 2.97
C LEU A 35 0.60 -2.20 4.10
N GLN A 36 0.09 -1.94 5.29
CA GLN A 36 0.24 -2.87 6.42
C GLN A 36 -0.38 -4.24 6.10
N ALA A 37 -1.57 -4.25 5.48
CA ALA A 37 -2.24 -5.47 5.06
C ALA A 37 -1.44 -6.21 3.98
N LEU A 38 -0.93 -5.51 2.96
CA LEU A 38 -0.09 -6.09 1.91
C LEU A 38 1.18 -6.74 2.47
N LEU A 39 1.83 -6.08 3.43
CA LEU A 39 3.01 -6.62 4.11
C LEU A 39 2.70 -7.79 5.04
N GLY A 40 1.45 -7.93 5.45
CA GLY A 40 0.97 -9.03 6.29
C GLY A 40 0.65 -10.31 5.53
N GLN A 41 0.50 -10.25 4.20
CA GLN A 41 0.20 -11.43 3.38
C GLN A 41 1.41 -12.35 3.30
N GLU A 42 1.27 -13.59 3.79
CA GLU A 42 2.36 -14.57 3.80
C GLU A 42 2.81 -14.98 2.39
N ASP A 43 1.84 -15.09 1.48
CA ASP A 43 2.08 -15.42 0.06
C ASP A 43 2.27 -14.16 -0.82
N GLY A 44 2.35 -12.98 -0.19
CA GLY A 44 2.47 -11.71 -0.89
C GLY A 44 3.90 -11.41 -1.33
N GLY A 45 4.07 -11.02 -2.59
CA GLY A 45 5.39 -10.60 -3.12
C GLY A 45 5.87 -9.25 -2.59
N THR A 46 4.97 -8.43 -1.99
CA THR A 46 5.29 -7.07 -1.55
C THR A 46 6.43 -7.03 -0.54
N ALA A 47 6.40 -7.88 0.49
CA ALA A 47 7.46 -7.94 1.50
C ALA A 47 8.79 -8.42 0.89
N ALA A 48 8.73 -9.44 0.03
CA ALA A 48 9.93 -9.96 -0.66
C ALA A 48 10.53 -8.92 -1.60
N LEU A 49 9.69 -8.19 -2.34
CA LEU A 49 10.11 -7.12 -3.22
C LEU A 49 10.84 -6.01 -2.47
N LEU A 50 10.23 -5.52 -1.38
CA LEU A 50 10.83 -4.47 -0.55
C LEU A 50 12.13 -4.93 0.09
N SER A 51 12.19 -6.17 0.56
CA SER A 51 13.41 -6.75 1.10
C SER A 51 14.51 -6.82 0.02
N SER A 52 14.16 -7.21 -1.20
CA SER A 52 15.09 -7.22 -2.33
C SER A 52 15.57 -5.82 -2.73
N ALA A 53 14.75 -4.80 -2.47
CA ALA A 53 15.11 -3.40 -2.67
C ALA A 53 15.97 -2.82 -1.52
N GLY A 54 16.29 -3.62 -0.51
CA GLY A 54 17.10 -3.21 0.63
C GLY A 54 16.31 -2.58 1.79
N VAL A 55 14.99 -2.65 1.76
CA VAL A 55 14.12 -2.13 2.83
C VAL A 55 14.08 -3.10 3.99
N ASN A 56 14.26 -2.59 5.20
CA ASN A 56 14.01 -3.37 6.41
C ASN A 56 12.49 -3.46 6.64
N VAL A 57 11.89 -4.56 6.18
CA VAL A 57 10.43 -4.79 6.25
C VAL A 57 9.91 -4.79 7.68
N ALA A 58 10.67 -5.34 8.64
CA ALA A 58 10.27 -5.35 10.05
C ALA A 58 10.16 -3.92 10.60
N ARG A 59 11.15 -3.08 10.32
CA ARG A 59 11.15 -1.66 10.73
C ARG A 59 10.03 -0.88 10.05
N LEU A 60 9.76 -1.18 8.78
CA LEU A 60 8.65 -0.58 8.04
C LEU A 60 7.30 -0.95 8.67
N LYS A 61 7.08 -2.23 9.00
CA LYS A 61 5.85 -2.68 9.68
C LYS A 61 5.65 -1.98 11.03
N ASP A 62 6.71 -1.85 11.83
CA ASP A 62 6.65 -1.13 13.10
C ASP A 62 6.33 0.35 12.92
N GLY A 63 6.92 0.97 11.92
CA GLY A 63 6.62 2.36 11.55
C GLY A 63 5.17 2.56 11.13
N LEU A 64 4.64 1.69 10.26
CA LEU A 64 3.24 1.72 9.84
C LEU A 64 2.28 1.54 11.01
N LYS A 65 2.58 0.61 11.91
CA LYS A 65 1.78 0.41 13.13
C LYS A 65 1.71 1.68 13.97
N LYS A 66 2.84 2.34 14.21
CA LYS A 66 2.88 3.62 14.93
C LYS A 66 2.13 4.74 14.19
N ALA A 67 2.18 4.76 12.86
CA ALA A 67 1.45 5.72 12.06
C ALA A 67 -0.07 5.50 12.20
N ILE A 68 -0.54 4.26 12.12
CA ILE A 68 -1.95 3.90 12.32
C ILE A 68 -2.42 4.30 13.75
N GLU A 69 -1.60 4.07 14.77
CA GLU A 69 -1.92 4.47 16.16
C GLU A 69 -2.12 5.98 16.32
N ARG A 70 -1.49 6.79 15.48
CA ARG A 70 -1.60 8.26 15.48
C ARG A 70 -2.78 8.80 14.68
N LEU A 71 -3.42 7.97 13.87
CA LEU A 71 -4.59 8.39 13.11
C LEU A 71 -5.76 8.77 14.03
N PRO A 72 -6.64 9.68 13.57
CA PRO A 72 -7.84 10.05 14.35
C PRO A 72 -8.66 8.81 14.70
N LYS A 73 -9.13 8.77 15.95
CA LYS A 73 -9.99 7.70 16.45
C LYS A 73 -11.38 8.23 16.71
N VAL A 74 -12.39 7.46 16.32
CA VAL A 74 -13.79 7.81 16.53
C VAL A 74 -14.47 6.65 17.25
N SER A 75 -14.93 6.91 18.47
CA SER A 75 -15.68 5.91 19.24
C SER A 75 -17.07 5.70 18.63
N GLY A 76 -17.47 4.47 18.41
CA GLY A 76 -18.83 4.12 18.06
C GLY A 76 -19.18 4.14 16.57
N THR A 77 -18.22 4.00 15.67
CA THR A 77 -18.48 3.87 14.22
C THR A 77 -19.24 2.62 13.81
N GLY A 78 -19.57 1.73 14.77
CA GLY A 78 -20.37 0.54 14.49
C GLY A 78 -19.80 -0.43 13.45
N GLY A 79 -18.53 -0.27 13.10
CA GLY A 79 -17.86 -1.08 12.07
C GLY A 79 -17.99 -0.54 10.64
N GLU A 80 -18.68 0.56 10.42
CA GLU A 80 -18.70 1.25 9.11
C GLU A 80 -17.46 2.14 8.95
N VAL A 81 -16.50 1.67 8.18
CA VAL A 81 -15.31 2.44 7.78
C VAL A 81 -15.39 2.76 6.30
N GLN A 82 -15.07 3.97 5.95
CA GLN A 82 -15.06 4.42 4.55
C GLN A 82 -13.63 4.48 4.02
N ILE A 83 -13.50 4.33 2.71
CA ILE A 83 -12.21 4.56 2.03
C ILE A 83 -11.88 6.05 2.12
N SER A 84 -10.68 6.38 2.58
CA SER A 84 -10.22 7.76 2.63
C SER A 84 -10.06 8.36 1.23
N ARG A 85 -10.08 9.68 1.16
CA ARG A 85 -9.83 10.39 -0.10
C ARG A 85 -8.45 10.05 -0.67
N ASP A 86 -7.45 9.93 0.20
CA ASP A 86 -6.08 9.64 -0.21
C ASP A 86 -5.94 8.23 -0.74
N LEU A 87 -6.55 7.23 -0.09
CA LEU A 87 -6.58 5.87 -0.60
C LEU A 87 -7.32 5.79 -1.95
N ASN A 88 -8.46 6.48 -2.07
CA ASN A 88 -9.19 6.52 -3.34
C ASN A 88 -8.37 7.15 -4.47
N ASN A 89 -7.62 8.22 -4.19
CA ASN A 89 -6.72 8.84 -5.15
C ASN A 89 -5.61 7.88 -5.59
N VAL A 90 -4.98 7.18 -4.65
CA VAL A 90 -3.95 6.17 -4.94
C VAL A 90 -4.50 5.07 -5.82
N LEU A 91 -5.66 4.52 -5.50
CA LEU A 91 -6.31 3.47 -6.28
C LEU A 91 -6.64 3.93 -7.70
N ASN A 92 -7.12 5.17 -7.87
CA ASN A 92 -7.37 5.75 -9.18
C ASN A 92 -6.09 5.97 -10.00
N LEU A 93 -5.01 6.38 -9.37
CA LEU A 93 -3.70 6.51 -10.03
C LEU A 93 -3.19 5.14 -10.48
N THR A 94 -3.32 4.13 -9.63
CA THR A 94 -2.93 2.75 -9.94
C THR A 94 -3.72 2.20 -11.13
N ASP A 95 -5.03 2.46 -11.18
CA ASP A 95 -5.88 2.06 -12.32
C ASP A 95 -5.43 2.74 -13.63
N LYS A 96 -5.16 4.03 -13.59
CA LYS A 96 -4.64 4.76 -14.76
C LYS A 96 -3.32 4.21 -15.25
N GLU A 97 -2.42 3.86 -14.33
CA GLU A 97 -1.12 3.31 -14.68
C GLU A 97 -1.23 1.90 -15.27
N ALA A 98 -2.09 1.05 -14.70
CA ALA A 98 -2.40 -0.25 -15.26
C ALA A 98 -2.96 -0.15 -16.69
N GLN A 99 -3.86 0.80 -16.94
CA GLN A 99 -4.41 1.05 -18.28
C GLN A 99 -3.33 1.48 -19.28
N LYS A 100 -2.40 2.36 -18.89
CA LYS A 100 -1.29 2.78 -19.76
C LYS A 100 -0.41 1.63 -20.17
N ARG A 101 -0.25 0.61 -19.31
CA ARG A 101 0.55 -0.58 -19.56
C ARG A 101 -0.20 -1.66 -20.32
N GLY A 102 -1.51 -1.52 -20.48
CA GLY A 102 -2.38 -2.54 -21.05
C GLY A 102 -2.66 -3.71 -20.10
N ASP A 103 -2.46 -3.52 -18.79
CA ASP A 103 -2.73 -4.52 -17.78
C ASP A 103 -4.25 -4.66 -17.57
N GLN A 104 -4.74 -5.89 -17.56
CA GLN A 104 -6.17 -6.16 -17.33
C GLN A 104 -6.53 -6.04 -15.85
N TYR A 105 -5.59 -6.35 -14.97
CA TYR A 105 -5.78 -6.37 -13.53
C TYR A 105 -4.77 -5.49 -12.83
N ILE A 106 -5.21 -4.92 -11.71
CA ILE A 106 -4.36 -4.18 -10.78
C ILE A 106 -3.90 -5.17 -9.72
N ALA A 107 -2.62 -5.45 -9.71
CA ALA A 107 -1.99 -6.28 -8.70
C ALA A 107 -1.27 -5.43 -7.67
N SER A 108 -1.18 -5.93 -6.45
CA SER A 108 -0.30 -5.38 -5.42
C SER A 108 1.16 -5.77 -5.64
N GLU A 109 1.36 -6.76 -6.50
CA GLU A 109 2.67 -7.30 -6.81
C GLU A 109 3.13 -6.84 -8.18
N ILE A 110 4.39 -6.56 -8.28
CA ILE A 110 5.08 -6.47 -9.55
C ILE A 110 5.08 -7.88 -10.11
N ASP A 111 4.44 -8.06 -11.24
CA ASP A 111 4.47 -9.33 -11.95
C ASP A 111 5.93 -9.66 -12.27
N ALA A 112 6.40 -10.82 -11.83
CA ALA A 112 7.80 -11.24 -11.89
C ALA A 112 8.35 -11.34 -13.34
N ALA A 113 7.50 -11.10 -14.32
CA ALA A 113 7.81 -11.31 -15.73
C ALA A 113 8.41 -10.12 -16.47
N GLY A 114 8.72 -8.99 -15.83
CA GLY A 114 9.31 -7.96 -16.64
C GLY A 114 9.49 -6.56 -16.10
N GLY A 115 10.23 -6.38 -15.02
CA GLY A 115 10.78 -5.07 -14.70
C GLY A 115 9.72 -3.99 -14.50
N ALA A 116 8.67 -4.30 -13.78
CA ALA A 116 7.64 -3.34 -13.43
C ALA A 116 8.21 -2.26 -12.51
N PRO A 117 7.81 -1.02 -12.69
CA PRO A 117 8.14 0.05 -11.77
C PRO A 117 7.51 -0.18 -10.41
N PRO A 118 8.03 0.52 -9.41
CA PRO A 118 7.56 0.47 -8.06
C PRO A 118 6.05 0.70 -7.99
N ASP A 119 5.43 0.00 -7.10
CA ASP A 119 4.03 0.16 -6.79
C ASP A 119 3.77 1.63 -6.40
N LEU A 120 2.95 2.33 -7.19
CA LEU A 120 2.55 3.72 -6.93
C LEU A 120 1.93 3.89 -5.52
N LEU A 121 1.29 2.83 -5.01
CA LEU A 121 0.78 2.80 -3.64
C LEU A 121 1.93 2.94 -2.64
N LEU A 122 3.02 2.23 -2.87
CA LEU A 122 4.20 2.26 -2.03
C LEU A 122 4.87 3.63 -2.04
N ASP A 123 5.10 4.19 -3.23
CA ASP A 123 5.70 5.51 -3.40
C ASP A 123 4.89 6.58 -2.67
N ARG A 124 3.56 6.53 -2.80
CA ARG A 124 2.69 7.53 -2.19
C ARG A 124 2.62 7.37 -0.66
N VAL A 125 2.47 6.16 -0.18
CA VAL A 125 2.43 5.89 1.26
C VAL A 125 3.75 6.24 1.93
N LEU A 126 4.87 5.95 1.27
CA LEU A 126 6.19 6.30 1.79
C LEU A 126 6.46 7.81 1.73
N ALA A 127 5.95 8.51 0.71
CA ALA A 127 6.08 9.96 0.59
C ALA A 127 5.27 10.72 1.65
N ASP A 128 4.08 10.21 2.00
CA ASP A 128 3.18 10.83 2.98
C ASP A 128 3.38 10.30 4.41
N ALA A 129 4.19 9.24 4.57
CA ALA A 129 4.48 8.71 5.89
C ALA A 129 5.38 9.70 6.67
N PRO A 130 5.03 10.03 7.92
CA PRO A 130 5.87 10.91 8.75
C PRO A 130 7.14 10.19 9.22
N PHE A 131 7.63 9.31 8.41
CA PHE A 131 8.88 8.62 8.62
C PHE A 131 9.97 9.42 7.94
N GLU A 132 10.82 10.03 8.69
CA GLU A 132 12.21 10.27 8.27
C GLU A 132 12.91 8.91 8.13
N LEU A 133 12.28 7.98 7.45
CA LEU A 133 12.87 6.71 7.08
C LEU A 133 13.67 6.98 5.82
N GLU A 134 14.96 7.15 5.98
CA GLU A 134 16.00 6.91 4.98
C GLU A 134 15.48 6.83 3.51
N LEU A 135 14.59 7.77 3.14
CA LEU A 135 14.08 7.97 1.78
C LEU A 135 15.25 8.09 0.77
N HIS A 136 16.41 8.54 1.23
CA HIS A 136 17.62 8.61 0.43
C HIS A 136 18.06 7.24 -0.12
N HIS A 137 17.70 6.13 0.52
CA HIS A 137 17.96 4.79 0.01
C HIS A 137 17.00 4.41 -1.12
N PHE A 138 15.78 4.96 -1.12
CA PHE A 138 14.76 4.71 -2.12
C PHE A 138 14.97 5.53 -3.40
N GLU A 139 15.35 6.80 -3.27
CA GLU A 139 15.63 7.67 -4.42
C GLU A 139 16.76 7.12 -5.28
N GLY A 140 17.79 6.53 -4.67
CA GLY A 140 18.88 5.89 -5.40
C GLY A 140 18.46 4.62 -6.15
N PHE A 141 17.51 3.86 -5.62
CA PHE A 141 17.05 2.61 -6.24
C PHE A 141 16.19 2.84 -7.48
N PHE A 142 15.41 3.93 -7.50
CA PHE A 142 14.54 4.26 -8.63
C PHE A 142 15.23 5.08 -9.71
N ALA A 143 16.24 5.88 -9.36
CA ALA A 143 17.01 6.66 -10.31
C ALA A 143 17.85 5.81 -11.27
N ASP A 144 18.29 4.62 -10.85
CA ASP A 144 19.12 3.72 -11.67
C ASP A 144 18.34 2.86 -12.69
N ARG A 145 17.01 3.01 -12.79
CA ARG A 145 16.18 2.22 -13.70
C ARG A 145 15.62 2.98 -14.90
N GLU A 146 15.96 4.25 -15.06
CA GLU A 146 15.62 5.04 -16.26
C GLU A 146 16.70 4.95 -17.36
N VAL A 147 17.25 3.79 -17.57
CA VAL A 147 18.11 3.56 -18.76
C VAL A 147 17.58 2.36 -19.52
#